data_991fead2523065a7825a91298454cb8c
#
_entry.id   991fead2523065a7825a91298454cb8c
#
_cell.length_a   1.000
_cell.length_b   1.000
_cell.length_c   1.000
_cell.angle_alpha   90.00
_cell.angle_beta   90.00
_cell.angle_gamma   90.00
#
_symmetry.space_group_name_H-M   'P 1'
#
loop_
_entity.id
_entity.type
_entity.pdbx_description
1 polymer ?
#
loop_
_entity_poly.entity_id
_entity_poly.type
_entity_poly.pdbx_seq_one_letter_code
_entity_poly.pdbx_strand_id
1 'polypeptide(L)'
;SNVASYARMRRDEDTTDDTYQALTARSQSLSSDASSAASFLDPELQELTEDDIDDLVADEPALAEYEHYFDDVLRMKPHTRSTEVENLLAELGEVTGAAGEVYNMLANADMEFPTVEGPDGGDQPITLNNFTTLQKHPDRAFRQRVYETFYDEWEGVRNAVGTAYKNSVKTDVKLAQARNYDTARESALNGPNVPVEVYDTLVDTVQDNLDKLHRHAELKADSTDGDELRMWDLYVPLVQEESPEVSYEQACEYVTEAVAPLGDDYQSRLAEGLDSRWVDVYETKHKQSGAYSGGTYDSQPFILMNYQDDVESMYTLAHELGHSMHSEYTSEQQPYVYSGYEIFVAEVASTVNETLLTHHLLDTVEDEQLRRHVLNEYLERFRSTLYRQTMFAEFEHRTHEMAEAGEPLTPDRLDDLYADLKGDYYAPAELDDRIAREWMRIPHFYR
;
A
#
# COMPACT_ATOMS: atom_id res chain seq x y z
N SER A 1 5.48 5.60 -22.41
CA SER A 1 5.90 5.24 -21.03
C SER A 1 7.34 5.66 -20.73
N ASN A 2 8.38 5.31 -21.53
CA ASN A 2 9.82 5.59 -21.25
C ASN A 2 10.11 7.04 -20.87
N VAL A 3 9.56 8.01 -21.63
CA VAL A 3 9.79 9.45 -21.36
C VAL A 3 9.21 9.87 -20.01
N ALA A 4 8.01 9.37 -19.67
CA ALA A 4 7.35 9.70 -18.41
C ALA A 4 8.09 9.09 -17.21
N SER A 5 8.50 7.82 -17.32
CA SER A 5 9.27 7.15 -16.27
C SER A 5 10.63 7.82 -16.04
N TYR A 6 11.35 8.14 -17.12
CA TYR A 6 12.61 8.87 -17.02
C TYR A 6 12.45 10.23 -16.33
N ALA A 7 11.46 11.02 -16.77
CA ALA A 7 11.24 12.36 -16.19
C ALA A 7 10.90 12.28 -14.71
N ARG A 8 10.03 11.34 -14.32
CA ARG A 8 9.65 11.11 -12.93
C ARG A 8 10.83 10.68 -12.07
N MET A 9 11.58 9.64 -12.49
CA MET A 9 12.71 9.14 -11.72
C MET A 9 13.80 10.19 -11.54
N ARG A 10 14.09 10.98 -12.57
CA ARG A 10 15.05 12.09 -12.47
C ARG A 10 14.57 13.21 -11.55
N ARG A 11 13.26 13.50 -11.55
CA ARG A 11 12.67 14.43 -10.57
C ARG A 11 12.81 13.89 -9.15
N ASP A 12 12.61 12.59 -8.95
CA ASP A 12 12.61 11.96 -7.63
C ASP A 12 14.03 11.89 -7.01
N GLU A 13 15.10 11.95 -7.82
CA GLU A 13 16.48 12.12 -7.34
C GLU A 13 16.73 13.53 -6.75
N ASP A 14 16.08 14.56 -7.29
CA ASP A 14 16.07 15.93 -6.79
C ASP A 14 14.73 16.60 -7.11
N THR A 15 13.83 16.60 -6.13
CA THR A 15 12.48 17.14 -6.28
C THR A 15 12.44 18.66 -6.51
N THR A 16 13.58 19.36 -6.40
CA THR A 16 13.68 20.80 -6.64
C THR A 16 14.19 21.15 -8.05
N ASP A 17 14.54 20.16 -8.88
CA ASP A 17 14.97 20.41 -10.26
C ASP A 17 13.80 20.81 -11.17
N ASP A 18 13.71 22.11 -11.48
CA ASP A 18 12.65 22.69 -12.32
C ASP A 18 12.57 22.02 -13.72
N THR A 19 13.69 21.51 -14.25
CA THR A 19 13.73 20.85 -15.55
C THR A 19 12.94 19.57 -15.55
N TYR A 20 13.17 18.71 -14.54
CA TYR A 20 12.49 17.43 -14.44
C TYR A 20 11.06 17.54 -13.91
N GLN A 21 10.75 18.56 -13.11
CA GLN A 21 9.35 18.92 -12.78
C GLN A 21 8.58 19.28 -14.07
N ALA A 22 9.14 20.16 -14.90
CA ALA A 22 8.51 20.55 -16.16
C ALA A 22 8.39 19.39 -17.15
N LEU A 23 9.39 18.51 -17.25
CA LEU A 23 9.34 17.32 -18.09
C LEU A 23 8.28 16.32 -17.62
N THR A 24 8.15 16.13 -16.31
CA THR A 24 7.11 15.28 -15.70
C THR A 24 5.72 15.82 -16.06
N ALA A 25 5.46 17.11 -15.85
CA ALA A 25 4.17 17.73 -16.21
C ALA A 25 3.86 17.59 -17.73
N ARG A 26 4.85 17.79 -18.60
CA ARG A 26 4.66 17.60 -20.05
C ARG A 26 4.39 16.15 -20.43
N SER A 27 5.05 15.19 -19.78
CA SER A 27 4.83 13.78 -20.05
C SER A 27 3.44 13.32 -19.58
N GLN A 28 2.94 13.86 -18.47
CA GLN A 28 1.57 13.62 -18.00
C GLN A 28 0.53 14.16 -19.01
N SER A 29 0.72 15.39 -19.53
CA SER A 29 -0.14 15.95 -20.57
C SER A 29 -0.14 15.08 -21.83
N LEU A 30 1.04 14.64 -22.28
CA LEU A 30 1.16 13.75 -23.45
C LEU A 30 0.48 12.39 -23.22
N SER A 31 0.59 11.83 -22.03
CA SER A 31 -0.10 10.57 -21.66
C SER A 31 -1.62 10.74 -21.69
N SER A 32 -2.11 11.87 -21.17
CA SER A 32 -3.55 12.21 -21.21
C SER A 32 -4.06 12.36 -22.64
N ASP A 33 -3.31 13.07 -23.50
CA ASP A 33 -3.65 13.24 -24.92
C ASP A 33 -3.70 11.90 -25.67
N ALA A 34 -2.72 11.01 -25.40
CA ALA A 34 -2.67 9.67 -25.99
C ALA A 34 -3.85 8.79 -25.52
N SER A 35 -4.17 8.79 -24.22
CA SER A 35 -5.32 8.06 -23.67
C SER A 35 -6.63 8.57 -24.26
N SER A 36 -6.78 9.89 -24.38
CA SER A 36 -7.95 10.50 -25.01
C SER A 36 -8.10 10.09 -26.48
N ALA A 37 -6.98 10.05 -27.22
CA ALA A 37 -6.99 9.63 -28.63
C ALA A 37 -7.35 8.16 -28.82
N ALA A 38 -7.09 7.29 -27.83
CA ALA A 38 -7.38 5.86 -27.86
C ALA A 38 -8.74 5.50 -27.20
N SER A 39 -9.44 6.44 -26.60
CA SER A 39 -10.65 6.18 -25.78
C SER A 39 -11.85 5.62 -26.55
N PHE A 40 -11.82 5.62 -27.87
CA PHE A 40 -12.86 5.04 -28.72
C PHE A 40 -12.76 3.52 -28.82
N LEU A 41 -11.59 2.93 -28.52
CA LEU A 41 -11.30 1.52 -28.83
C LEU A 41 -12.18 0.56 -28.01
N ASP A 42 -12.19 0.69 -26.69
CA ASP A 42 -12.96 -0.20 -25.83
C ASP A 42 -14.48 -0.14 -26.10
N PRO A 43 -15.11 1.05 -26.27
CA PRO A 43 -16.50 1.13 -26.69
C PRO A 43 -16.81 0.46 -28.03
N GLU A 44 -15.94 0.58 -29.05
CA GLU A 44 -16.13 -0.10 -30.34
C GLU A 44 -16.00 -1.62 -30.19
N LEU A 45 -15.03 -2.11 -29.41
CA LEU A 45 -14.87 -3.54 -29.14
C LEU A 45 -16.06 -4.11 -28.37
N GLN A 46 -16.65 -3.36 -27.44
CA GLN A 46 -17.83 -3.78 -26.70
C GLN A 46 -19.12 -3.88 -27.55
N GLU A 47 -19.13 -3.34 -28.76
CA GLU A 47 -20.25 -3.59 -29.71
C GLU A 47 -20.22 -5.01 -30.28
N LEU A 48 -19.05 -5.67 -30.27
CA LEU A 48 -18.86 -7.03 -30.76
C LEU A 48 -19.38 -8.09 -29.78
N THR A 49 -19.60 -9.28 -30.33
CA THR A 49 -19.88 -10.50 -29.56
C THR A 49 -18.64 -11.38 -29.46
N GLU A 50 -18.65 -12.40 -28.61
CA GLU A 50 -17.58 -13.40 -28.56
C GLU A 50 -17.38 -14.08 -29.91
N ASP A 51 -18.49 -14.45 -30.61
CA ASP A 51 -18.43 -15.05 -31.96
C ASP A 51 -17.75 -14.09 -32.97
N ASP A 52 -18.04 -12.79 -32.91
CA ASP A 52 -17.39 -11.78 -33.78
C ASP A 52 -15.88 -11.67 -33.53
N ILE A 53 -15.45 -11.75 -32.25
CA ILE A 53 -14.03 -11.76 -31.89
C ILE A 53 -13.35 -13.03 -32.38
N ASP A 54 -13.96 -14.19 -32.20
CA ASP A 54 -13.46 -15.48 -32.68
C ASP A 54 -13.27 -15.45 -34.20
N ASP A 55 -14.23 -14.92 -34.94
CA ASP A 55 -14.15 -14.76 -36.40
C ASP A 55 -13.02 -13.80 -36.80
N LEU A 56 -12.80 -12.69 -36.08
CA LEU A 56 -11.72 -11.74 -36.31
C LEU A 56 -10.35 -12.38 -36.05
N VAL A 57 -10.18 -13.13 -34.97
CA VAL A 57 -8.93 -13.85 -34.65
C VAL A 57 -8.66 -14.96 -35.68
N ALA A 58 -9.70 -15.64 -36.17
CA ALA A 58 -9.56 -16.65 -37.24
C ALA A 58 -9.12 -16.04 -38.57
N ASP A 59 -9.63 -14.85 -38.90
CA ASP A 59 -9.28 -14.12 -40.13
C ASP A 59 -7.89 -13.45 -40.06
N GLU A 60 -7.49 -12.96 -38.87
CA GLU A 60 -6.17 -12.32 -38.63
C GLU A 60 -5.51 -12.95 -37.38
N PRO A 61 -4.70 -14.02 -37.56
CA PRO A 61 -4.11 -14.76 -36.46
C PRO A 61 -3.18 -13.91 -35.53
N ALA A 62 -2.74 -12.75 -35.97
CA ALA A 62 -1.95 -11.83 -35.13
C ALA A 62 -2.79 -11.26 -33.96
N LEU A 63 -4.12 -11.28 -34.06
CA LEU A 63 -5.02 -10.86 -32.98
C LEU A 63 -5.10 -11.86 -31.83
N ALA A 64 -4.63 -13.09 -31.98
CA ALA A 64 -4.58 -14.08 -30.92
C ALA A 64 -3.74 -13.61 -29.69
N GLU A 65 -2.77 -12.70 -29.93
CA GLU A 65 -2.02 -12.07 -28.84
C GLU A 65 -2.91 -11.21 -27.91
N TYR A 66 -4.08 -10.77 -28.39
CA TYR A 66 -4.99 -9.86 -27.69
C TYR A 66 -6.23 -10.58 -27.12
N GLU A 67 -6.32 -11.90 -27.17
CA GLU A 67 -7.50 -12.66 -26.73
C GLU A 67 -7.89 -12.29 -25.29
N HIS A 68 -6.95 -12.31 -24.33
CA HIS A 68 -7.22 -11.95 -22.97
C HIS A 68 -7.69 -10.48 -22.79
N TYR A 69 -7.16 -9.56 -23.58
CA TYR A 69 -7.63 -8.16 -23.60
C TYR A 69 -9.08 -8.08 -24.10
N PHE A 70 -9.44 -8.84 -25.14
CA PHE A 70 -10.81 -8.89 -25.61
C PHE A 70 -11.75 -9.50 -24.58
N ASP A 71 -11.34 -10.57 -23.92
CA ASP A 71 -12.11 -11.18 -22.83
C ASP A 71 -12.39 -10.18 -21.71
N ASP A 72 -11.39 -9.39 -21.29
CA ASP A 72 -11.55 -8.37 -20.26
C ASP A 72 -12.49 -7.23 -20.72
N VAL A 73 -12.35 -6.75 -21.95
CA VAL A 73 -13.25 -5.72 -22.52
C VAL A 73 -14.69 -6.22 -22.56
N LEU A 74 -14.93 -7.47 -23.00
CA LEU A 74 -16.27 -8.07 -23.02
C LEU A 74 -16.83 -8.34 -21.62
N ARG A 75 -15.98 -8.75 -20.67
CA ARG A 75 -16.37 -8.95 -19.27
C ARG A 75 -16.88 -7.66 -18.63
N MET A 76 -16.31 -6.51 -19.00
CA MET A 76 -16.75 -5.20 -18.51
C MET A 76 -18.04 -4.68 -19.16
N LYS A 77 -18.49 -5.28 -20.27
CA LYS A 77 -19.67 -4.85 -21.04
C LYS A 77 -20.97 -4.71 -20.21
N PRO A 78 -21.33 -5.61 -19.27
CA PRO A 78 -22.53 -5.45 -18.43
C PRO A 78 -22.50 -4.20 -17.54
N HIS A 79 -21.30 -3.70 -17.25
CA HIS A 79 -21.02 -2.57 -16.36
C HIS A 79 -20.71 -1.28 -17.12
N THR A 80 -20.58 -1.35 -18.43
CA THR A 80 -20.47 -0.19 -19.31
C THR A 80 -21.86 0.34 -19.63
N ARG A 81 -22.05 1.63 -19.50
CA ARG A 81 -23.35 2.29 -19.72
C ARG A 81 -23.42 2.89 -21.13
N SER A 82 -24.55 3.51 -21.43
CA SER A 82 -24.64 4.25 -22.72
C SER A 82 -23.61 5.37 -22.78
N THR A 83 -23.16 5.72 -23.98
CA THR A 83 -22.17 6.79 -24.21
C THR A 83 -22.55 8.09 -23.49
N GLU A 84 -23.85 8.43 -23.43
CA GLU A 84 -24.33 9.63 -22.70
C GLU A 84 -24.05 9.52 -21.19
N VAL A 85 -24.28 8.34 -20.60
CA VAL A 85 -24.04 8.10 -19.17
C VAL A 85 -22.55 8.04 -18.88
N GLU A 86 -21.73 7.37 -19.70
CA GLU A 86 -20.27 7.32 -19.52
C GLU A 86 -19.65 8.71 -19.61
N ASN A 87 -20.08 9.54 -20.56
CA ASN A 87 -19.62 10.93 -20.63
C ASN A 87 -19.99 11.71 -19.36
N LEU A 88 -21.22 11.55 -18.84
CA LEU A 88 -21.64 12.19 -17.59
C LEU A 88 -20.80 11.72 -16.40
N LEU A 89 -20.54 10.40 -16.28
CA LEU A 89 -19.70 9.86 -15.21
C LEU A 89 -18.26 10.37 -15.31
N ALA A 90 -17.71 10.49 -16.51
CA ALA A 90 -16.38 11.06 -16.74
C ALA A 90 -16.31 12.55 -16.34
N GLU A 91 -17.32 13.35 -16.71
CA GLU A 91 -17.41 14.77 -16.30
C GLU A 91 -17.55 14.94 -14.78
N LEU A 92 -18.21 14.00 -14.10
CA LEU A 92 -18.34 14.00 -12.64
C LEU A 92 -17.07 13.51 -11.91
N GLY A 93 -16.10 12.95 -12.62
CA GLY A 93 -14.88 12.38 -12.04
C GLY A 93 -14.12 13.34 -11.14
N GLU A 94 -13.97 14.60 -11.57
CA GLU A 94 -13.31 15.63 -10.76
C GLU A 94 -14.07 15.94 -9.45
N VAL A 95 -15.40 15.85 -9.47
CA VAL A 95 -16.23 16.15 -8.29
C VAL A 95 -16.28 14.95 -7.33
N THR A 96 -16.25 13.73 -7.87
CA THR A 96 -16.32 12.52 -7.06
C THR A 96 -15.06 12.29 -6.23
N GLY A 97 -13.89 12.78 -6.67
CA GLY A 97 -12.63 12.75 -5.93
C GLY A 97 -12.51 13.80 -4.80
N ALA A 98 -13.41 14.77 -4.73
CA ALA A 98 -13.29 15.92 -3.80
C ALA A 98 -13.20 15.52 -2.31
N ALA A 99 -13.80 14.40 -1.91
CA ALA A 99 -13.73 13.91 -0.53
C ALA A 99 -12.28 13.58 -0.12
N GLY A 100 -11.53 12.90 -1.00
CA GLY A 100 -10.11 12.59 -0.80
C GLY A 100 -9.24 13.85 -0.82
N GLU A 101 -9.53 14.79 -1.71
CA GLU A 101 -8.79 16.07 -1.77
C GLU A 101 -8.97 16.88 -0.47
N VAL A 102 -10.21 17.00 0.04
CA VAL A 102 -10.50 17.68 1.32
C VAL A 102 -9.75 16.98 2.47
N TYR A 103 -9.78 15.66 2.51
CA TYR A 103 -9.01 14.89 3.50
C TYR A 103 -7.52 15.19 3.41
N ASN A 104 -6.95 15.14 2.22
CA ASN A 104 -5.51 15.38 2.01
C ASN A 104 -5.10 16.79 2.43
N MET A 105 -5.89 17.81 2.08
CA MET A 105 -5.61 19.18 2.50
C MET A 105 -5.70 19.34 4.02
N LEU A 106 -6.74 18.77 4.62
CA LEU A 106 -6.92 18.82 6.06
C LEU A 106 -5.80 18.13 6.81
N ALA A 107 -5.48 16.87 6.43
CA ALA A 107 -4.51 16.04 7.14
C ALA A 107 -3.05 16.49 6.94
N ASN A 108 -2.70 16.98 5.74
CA ASN A 108 -1.30 17.26 5.39
C ASN A 108 -0.94 18.76 5.39
N ALA A 109 -1.95 19.68 5.30
CA ALA A 109 -1.70 21.10 5.19
C ALA A 109 -2.27 21.92 6.36
N ASP A 110 -3.49 21.60 6.82
CA ASP A 110 -4.18 22.43 7.82
C ASP A 110 -3.97 21.96 9.26
N MET A 111 -3.74 20.65 9.47
CA MET A 111 -3.51 20.11 10.82
C MET A 111 -2.10 20.41 11.30
N GLU A 112 -2.03 21.01 12.48
CA GLU A 112 -0.79 21.25 13.23
C GLU A 112 -0.86 20.51 14.56
N PHE A 113 0.15 19.65 14.81
CA PHE A 113 0.23 18.94 16.08
C PHE A 113 1.10 19.75 17.06
N PRO A 114 0.67 19.89 18.34
CA PRO A 114 1.49 20.50 19.36
C PRO A 114 2.81 19.75 19.57
N THR A 115 3.84 20.47 20.03
CA THR A 115 5.05 19.83 20.56
C THR A 115 4.76 19.21 21.93
N VAL A 116 5.47 18.12 22.24
CA VAL A 116 5.46 17.51 23.58
C VAL A 116 6.83 17.56 24.21
N GLU A 117 6.90 17.47 25.52
CA GLU A 117 8.20 17.33 26.22
C GLU A 117 8.84 15.98 25.86
N GLY A 118 10.02 16.04 25.25
CA GLY A 118 10.85 14.88 24.93
C GLY A 118 11.46 14.23 26.17
N PRO A 119 12.05 13.04 26.02
CA PRO A 119 12.67 12.32 27.15
C PRO A 119 13.84 13.06 27.80
N ASP A 120 14.50 13.90 27.05
CA ASP A 120 15.63 14.75 27.49
C ASP A 120 15.19 16.13 28.03
N GLY A 121 13.87 16.40 28.10
CA GLY A 121 13.28 17.65 28.53
C GLY A 121 13.25 18.76 27.46
N GLY A 122 13.64 18.44 26.22
CA GLY A 122 13.51 19.33 25.07
C GLY A 122 12.12 19.26 24.41
N ASP A 123 11.83 20.22 23.54
CA ASP A 123 10.61 20.23 22.75
C ASP A 123 10.70 19.22 21.59
N GLN A 124 9.75 18.25 21.54
CA GLN A 124 9.64 17.27 20.48
C GLN A 124 8.42 17.57 19.60
N PRO A 125 8.60 17.96 18.33
CA PRO A 125 7.49 18.15 17.41
C PRO A 125 6.87 16.81 17.00
N ILE A 126 5.54 16.79 16.86
CA ILE A 126 4.79 15.67 16.33
C ILE A 126 4.34 16.01 14.91
N THR A 127 4.37 15.02 14.02
CA THR A 127 3.82 15.09 12.65
C THR A 127 3.16 13.76 12.31
N LEU A 128 2.37 13.72 11.23
CA LEU A 128 1.84 12.46 10.70
C LEU A 128 2.95 11.45 10.40
N ASN A 129 4.05 11.92 9.83
CA ASN A 129 5.14 11.07 9.37
C ASN A 129 5.99 10.51 10.51
N ASN A 130 6.23 11.29 11.58
CA ASN A 130 7.09 10.84 12.68
C ASN A 130 6.34 10.16 13.83
N PHE A 131 5.00 10.20 13.84
CA PHE A 131 4.19 9.61 14.91
C PHE A 131 4.58 8.16 15.23
N THR A 132 4.64 7.31 14.21
CA THR A 132 4.97 5.89 14.40
C THR A 132 6.40 5.70 14.94
N THR A 133 7.36 6.49 14.47
CA THR A 133 8.74 6.48 14.99
C THR A 133 8.79 6.88 16.46
N LEU A 134 8.07 7.94 16.84
CA LEU A 134 7.99 8.39 18.24
C LEU A 134 7.31 7.33 19.14
N GLN A 135 6.39 6.54 18.60
CA GLN A 135 5.74 5.43 19.31
C GLN A 135 6.64 4.19 19.49
N LYS A 136 7.79 4.11 18.81
CA LYS A 136 8.81 3.06 19.02
C LYS A 136 9.77 3.39 20.20
N HIS A 137 9.72 4.62 20.76
CA HIS A 137 10.65 5.07 21.80
C HIS A 137 10.52 4.24 23.09
N PRO A 138 11.62 3.90 23.81
CA PRO A 138 11.57 3.09 25.02
C PRO A 138 10.84 3.75 26.20
N ASP A 139 10.87 5.08 26.35
CA ASP A 139 10.17 5.81 27.42
C ASP A 139 8.64 5.74 27.23
N ARG A 140 7.97 4.95 28.07
CA ARG A 140 6.52 4.74 28.01
C ARG A 140 5.72 6.01 28.25
N ALA A 141 6.15 6.88 29.18
CA ALA A 141 5.43 8.11 29.49
C ALA A 141 5.54 9.11 28.31
N PHE A 142 6.67 9.11 27.61
CA PHE A 142 6.82 9.89 26.38
C PHE A 142 5.89 9.37 25.26
N ARG A 143 5.85 8.04 25.01
CA ARG A 143 4.93 7.47 24.02
C ARG A 143 3.49 7.81 24.31
N GLN A 144 3.07 7.71 25.58
CA GLN A 144 1.73 8.08 26.02
C GLN A 144 1.42 9.55 25.70
N ARG A 145 2.31 10.49 26.03
CA ARG A 145 2.12 11.93 25.72
C ARG A 145 1.98 12.16 24.21
N VAL A 146 2.84 11.54 23.41
CA VAL A 146 2.76 11.63 21.94
C VAL A 146 1.43 11.09 21.43
N TYR A 147 1.03 9.92 21.89
CA TYR A 147 -0.23 9.27 21.51
C TYR A 147 -1.45 10.12 21.85
N GLU A 148 -1.54 10.58 23.09
CA GLU A 148 -2.67 11.39 23.56
C GLU A 148 -2.76 12.70 22.78
N THR A 149 -1.65 13.42 22.64
CA THR A 149 -1.59 14.68 21.89
C THR A 149 -1.97 14.48 20.43
N PHE A 150 -1.46 13.43 19.80
CA PHE A 150 -1.75 13.14 18.39
C PHE A 150 -3.24 12.88 18.14
N TYR A 151 -3.89 12.03 18.93
CA TYR A 151 -5.31 11.72 18.73
C TYR A 151 -6.27 12.81 19.25
N ASP A 152 -5.85 13.62 20.19
CA ASP A 152 -6.64 14.80 20.63
C ASP A 152 -6.75 15.86 19.52
N GLU A 153 -5.72 16.03 18.67
CA GLU A 153 -5.80 16.89 17.49
C GLU A 153 -6.79 16.35 16.43
N TRP A 154 -6.82 15.03 16.21
CA TRP A 154 -7.81 14.42 15.33
C TRP A 154 -9.26 14.63 15.81
N GLU A 155 -9.50 14.69 17.12
CA GLU A 155 -10.83 15.04 17.65
C GLU A 155 -11.29 16.41 17.18
N GLY A 156 -10.38 17.38 17.07
CA GLY A 156 -10.67 18.74 16.61
C GLY A 156 -11.25 18.79 15.19
N VAL A 157 -10.92 17.84 14.34
CA VAL A 157 -11.35 17.76 12.93
C VAL A 157 -12.32 16.60 12.64
N ARG A 158 -12.75 15.88 13.66
CA ARG A 158 -13.56 14.65 13.58
C ARG A 158 -14.79 14.78 12.66
N ASN A 159 -15.53 15.87 12.79
CA ASN A 159 -16.72 16.08 11.97
C ASN A 159 -16.40 16.32 10.49
N ALA A 160 -15.31 17.00 10.19
CA ALA A 160 -14.87 17.26 8.82
C ALA A 160 -14.41 15.97 8.15
N VAL A 161 -13.52 15.23 8.81
CA VAL A 161 -13.01 13.93 8.33
C VAL A 161 -14.15 12.92 8.18
N GLY A 162 -15.03 12.78 9.18
CA GLY A 162 -16.18 11.89 9.10
C GLY A 162 -17.17 12.26 7.99
N THR A 163 -17.29 13.55 7.66
CA THR A 163 -18.11 14.00 6.53
C THR A 163 -17.44 13.66 5.20
N ALA A 164 -16.12 13.85 5.07
CA ALA A 164 -15.37 13.50 3.89
C ALA A 164 -15.45 11.99 3.65
N TYR A 165 -15.15 11.16 4.65
CA TYR A 165 -15.22 9.70 4.55
C TYR A 165 -16.62 9.21 4.16
N LYS A 166 -17.66 9.66 4.86
CA LYS A 166 -19.04 9.33 4.51
C LYS A 166 -19.37 9.65 3.04
N ASN A 167 -18.87 10.76 2.51
CA ASN A 167 -19.13 11.14 1.12
C ASN A 167 -18.31 10.28 0.15
N SER A 168 -17.06 9.90 0.49
CA SER A 168 -16.28 8.92 -0.28
C SER A 168 -17.05 7.61 -0.41
N VAL A 169 -17.41 6.97 0.70
CA VAL A 169 -18.19 5.72 0.72
C VAL A 169 -19.48 5.82 -0.10
N LYS A 170 -20.22 6.94 0.06
CA LYS A 170 -21.45 7.13 -0.73
C LYS A 170 -21.18 7.31 -2.21
N THR A 171 -20.08 7.91 -2.59
CA THR A 171 -19.68 8.05 -3.99
C THR A 171 -19.43 6.68 -4.59
N ASP A 172 -18.65 5.82 -3.91
CA ASP A 172 -18.34 4.47 -4.37
C ASP A 172 -19.61 3.63 -4.55
N VAL A 173 -20.49 3.64 -3.56
CA VAL A 173 -21.80 2.96 -3.63
C VAL A 173 -22.64 3.49 -4.81
N LYS A 174 -22.66 4.80 -5.07
CA LYS A 174 -23.46 5.37 -6.15
C LYS A 174 -22.87 5.09 -7.52
N LEU A 175 -21.55 5.11 -7.66
CA LEU A 175 -20.86 4.77 -8.90
C LEU A 175 -21.03 3.28 -9.23
N ALA A 176 -20.90 2.38 -8.24
CA ALA A 176 -21.16 0.96 -8.40
C ALA A 176 -22.61 0.71 -8.91
N GLN A 177 -23.60 1.32 -8.25
CA GLN A 177 -25.02 1.22 -8.67
C GLN A 177 -25.24 1.79 -10.08
N ALA A 178 -24.60 2.93 -10.42
CA ALA A 178 -24.70 3.53 -11.75
C ALA A 178 -24.16 2.59 -12.83
N ARG A 179 -23.14 1.78 -12.51
CA ARG A 179 -22.49 0.80 -13.40
C ARG A 179 -23.06 -0.61 -13.30
N ASN A 180 -24.23 -0.80 -12.67
CA ASN A 180 -24.93 -2.09 -12.53
C ASN A 180 -24.19 -3.14 -11.69
N TYR A 181 -23.37 -2.73 -10.73
CA TYR A 181 -22.89 -3.64 -9.71
C TYR A 181 -23.86 -3.72 -8.55
N ASP A 182 -23.94 -4.87 -7.91
CA ASP A 182 -24.79 -5.07 -6.74
C ASP A 182 -24.21 -4.35 -5.51
N THR A 183 -22.86 -4.33 -5.38
CA THR A 183 -22.15 -3.70 -4.28
C THR A 183 -20.93 -2.88 -4.74
N ALA A 184 -20.48 -1.94 -3.91
CA ALA A 184 -19.25 -1.20 -4.15
C ALA A 184 -18.02 -2.15 -4.14
N ARG A 185 -18.02 -3.15 -3.26
CA ARG A 185 -16.97 -4.17 -3.18
C ARG A 185 -16.87 -4.99 -4.47
N GLU A 186 -17.99 -5.44 -5.01
CA GLU A 186 -18.01 -6.13 -6.31
C GLU A 186 -17.42 -5.25 -7.42
N SER A 187 -17.81 -3.96 -7.45
CA SER A 187 -17.27 -3.00 -8.40
C SER A 187 -15.74 -2.84 -8.29
N ALA A 188 -15.23 -2.75 -7.07
CA ALA A 188 -13.79 -2.61 -6.82
C ALA A 188 -13.00 -3.87 -7.23
N LEU A 189 -13.52 -5.05 -6.93
CA LEU A 189 -12.86 -6.33 -7.21
C LEU A 189 -13.01 -6.77 -8.67
N ASN A 190 -14.03 -6.28 -9.37
CA ASN A 190 -14.25 -6.65 -10.76
C ASN A 190 -13.14 -6.10 -11.69
N GLY A 191 -12.58 -4.92 -11.43
CA GLY A 191 -11.48 -4.39 -12.23
C GLY A 191 -10.34 -5.41 -12.37
N PRO A 192 -9.68 -5.80 -11.27
CA PRO A 192 -8.62 -6.81 -11.27
C PRO A 192 -9.12 -8.26 -11.44
N ASN A 193 -10.39 -8.47 -11.75
CA ASN A 193 -11.02 -9.79 -11.92
C ASN A 193 -10.83 -10.72 -10.71
N VAL A 194 -10.94 -10.17 -9.49
CA VAL A 194 -10.84 -10.92 -8.23
C VAL A 194 -12.24 -11.31 -7.76
N PRO A 195 -12.55 -12.61 -7.58
CA PRO A 195 -13.83 -13.04 -7.02
C PRO A 195 -14.05 -12.51 -5.60
N VAL A 196 -15.28 -12.10 -5.28
CA VAL A 196 -15.65 -11.57 -3.95
C VAL A 196 -15.33 -12.58 -2.84
N GLU A 197 -15.45 -13.87 -3.10
CA GLU A 197 -15.16 -14.96 -2.18
C GLU A 197 -13.69 -15.01 -1.74
N VAL A 198 -12.76 -14.48 -2.55
CA VAL A 198 -11.34 -14.37 -2.16
C VAL A 198 -11.19 -13.37 -1.03
N TYR A 199 -11.89 -12.24 -1.12
CA TYR A 199 -11.90 -11.23 -0.06
C TYR A 199 -12.53 -11.78 1.23
N ASP A 200 -13.70 -12.42 1.13
CA ASP A 200 -14.38 -13.02 2.29
C ASP A 200 -13.49 -14.08 2.95
N THR A 201 -12.88 -14.97 2.16
CA THR A 201 -11.97 -16.02 2.67
C THR A 201 -10.76 -15.41 3.38
N LEU A 202 -10.21 -14.29 2.89
CA LEU A 202 -9.10 -13.60 3.55
C LEU A 202 -9.52 -13.09 4.93
N VAL A 203 -10.63 -12.37 5.00
CA VAL A 203 -11.14 -11.80 6.27
C VAL A 203 -11.43 -12.92 7.27
N ASP A 204 -12.19 -13.95 6.86
CA ASP A 204 -12.52 -15.10 7.71
C ASP A 204 -11.26 -15.83 8.21
N THR A 205 -10.28 -16.05 7.32
CA THR A 205 -9.03 -16.72 7.68
C THR A 205 -8.23 -15.90 8.68
N VAL A 206 -8.16 -14.59 8.53
CA VAL A 206 -7.46 -13.72 9.48
C VAL A 206 -8.17 -13.68 10.82
N GLN A 207 -9.49 -13.58 10.83
CA GLN A 207 -10.29 -13.63 12.06
C GLN A 207 -10.14 -14.96 12.80
N ASP A 208 -10.17 -16.09 12.10
CA ASP A 208 -9.95 -17.43 12.68
C ASP A 208 -8.54 -17.61 13.29
N ASN A 209 -7.59 -16.74 12.93
CA ASN A 209 -6.21 -16.77 13.40
C ASN A 209 -5.81 -15.55 14.28
N LEU A 210 -6.76 -14.80 14.81
CA LEU A 210 -6.47 -13.68 15.72
C LEU A 210 -5.75 -14.11 17.00
N ASP A 211 -5.89 -15.37 17.42
CA ASP A 211 -5.15 -15.92 18.56
C ASP A 211 -3.63 -15.78 18.42
N LYS A 212 -3.10 -15.76 17.20
CA LYS A 212 -1.67 -15.52 16.92
C LYS A 212 -1.28 -14.07 17.17
N LEU A 213 -2.14 -13.12 16.73
CA LEU A 213 -1.95 -11.70 17.01
C LEU A 213 -2.10 -11.39 18.50
N HIS A 214 -3.08 -12.01 19.16
CA HIS A 214 -3.27 -11.91 20.62
C HIS A 214 -2.03 -12.41 21.38
N ARG A 215 -1.45 -13.54 20.92
CA ARG A 215 -0.19 -14.04 21.50
C ARG A 215 0.97 -13.06 21.34
N HIS A 216 1.06 -12.37 20.21
CA HIS A 216 2.05 -11.31 19.99
C HIS A 216 1.80 -10.11 20.93
N ALA A 217 0.54 -9.70 21.11
CA ALA A 217 0.17 -8.66 22.06
C ALA A 217 0.52 -9.04 23.51
N GLU A 218 0.31 -10.30 23.92
CA GLU A 218 0.75 -10.82 25.23
C GLU A 218 2.27 -10.71 25.40
N LEU A 219 3.06 -11.08 24.37
CA LEU A 219 4.52 -10.94 24.42
C LEU A 219 4.96 -9.49 24.59
N LYS A 220 4.27 -8.54 23.92
CA LYS A 220 4.51 -7.12 24.12
C LYS A 220 4.15 -6.65 25.53
N ALA A 221 3.03 -7.11 26.07
CA ALA A 221 2.65 -6.82 27.46
C ALA A 221 3.73 -7.28 28.45
N ASP A 222 4.24 -8.50 28.28
CA ASP A 222 5.30 -9.07 29.13
C ASP A 222 6.64 -8.29 29.01
N SER A 223 6.86 -7.58 27.90
CA SER A 223 8.10 -6.82 27.62
C SER A 223 8.02 -5.35 28.03
N THR A 224 6.83 -4.85 28.41
CA THR A 224 6.62 -3.46 28.81
C THR A 224 6.61 -3.30 30.33
N ASP A 225 7.08 -2.15 30.84
CA ASP A 225 7.12 -1.82 32.26
C ASP A 225 5.73 -1.43 32.84
N GLY A 226 4.65 -2.02 32.34
CA GLY A 226 3.28 -1.71 32.74
C GLY A 226 2.46 -2.93 33.13
N ASP A 227 1.47 -2.74 34.03
CA ASP A 227 0.55 -3.81 34.44
C ASP A 227 -0.41 -4.22 33.30
N GLU A 228 -0.59 -3.34 32.29
CA GLU A 228 -1.52 -3.51 31.16
C GLU A 228 -0.91 -3.00 29.88
N LEU A 229 -1.13 -3.73 28.78
CA LEU A 229 -0.78 -3.28 27.43
C LEU A 229 -1.76 -2.19 26.98
N ARG A 230 -1.23 -1.04 26.57
CA ARG A 230 -2.00 0.09 26.06
C ARG A 230 -1.71 0.33 24.58
N MET A 231 -2.55 1.09 23.89
CA MET A 231 -2.39 1.36 22.46
C MET A 231 -1.06 2.04 22.10
N TRP A 232 -0.49 2.85 22.98
CA TRP A 232 0.84 3.46 22.82
C TRP A 232 2.02 2.49 23.07
N ASP A 233 1.74 1.24 23.45
CA ASP A 233 2.76 0.20 23.62
C ASP A 233 2.88 -0.73 22.38
N LEU A 234 1.93 -0.68 21.44
CA LEU A 234 1.87 -1.61 20.31
C LEU A 234 3.02 -1.48 19.31
N TYR A 235 3.59 -0.29 19.17
CA TYR A 235 4.69 -0.04 18.23
C TYR A 235 6.08 -0.29 18.81
N VAL A 236 6.19 -0.49 20.13
CA VAL A 236 7.48 -0.74 20.78
C VAL A 236 8.05 -2.06 20.26
N PRO A 237 9.30 -2.08 19.77
CA PRO A 237 9.96 -3.32 19.41
C PRO A 237 10.09 -4.26 20.62
N LEU A 238 9.93 -5.57 20.41
CA LEU A 238 10.23 -6.57 21.44
C LEU A 238 11.73 -6.60 21.78
N VAL A 239 12.57 -6.20 20.83
CA VAL A 239 14.03 -6.03 20.97
C VAL A 239 14.31 -4.56 21.17
N GLN A 240 14.75 -4.15 22.35
CA GLN A 240 15.02 -2.76 22.71
C GLN A 240 16.49 -2.36 22.52
N GLU A 241 17.35 -3.29 22.13
CA GLU A 241 18.75 -3.02 21.77
C GLU A 241 18.79 -2.22 20.46
N GLU A 242 19.83 -1.45 20.23
CA GLU A 242 20.03 -0.75 18.95
C GLU A 242 20.04 -1.76 17.80
N SER A 243 19.43 -1.39 16.66
CA SER A 243 19.48 -2.23 15.46
C SER A 243 20.92 -2.45 15.04
N PRO A 244 21.34 -3.68 14.72
CA PRO A 244 22.66 -3.91 14.17
C PRO A 244 22.85 -3.12 12.87
N GLU A 245 24.05 -2.61 12.68
CA GLU A 245 24.45 -2.02 11.41
C GLU A 245 24.57 -3.10 10.34
N VAL A 246 23.89 -2.89 9.20
CA VAL A 246 23.96 -3.75 8.03
C VAL A 246 24.27 -2.87 6.83
N SER A 247 25.54 -2.89 6.37
CA SER A 247 25.92 -2.10 5.21
C SER A 247 25.20 -2.53 3.94
N TYR A 248 25.10 -1.64 2.96
CA TYR A 248 24.47 -1.97 1.68
C TYR A 248 25.12 -3.19 0.99
N GLU A 249 26.46 -3.28 1.01
CA GLU A 249 27.19 -4.40 0.44
C GLU A 249 26.83 -5.72 1.14
N GLN A 250 26.71 -5.71 2.47
CA GLN A 250 26.32 -6.89 3.24
C GLN A 250 24.86 -7.28 2.96
N ALA A 251 23.96 -6.29 2.81
CA ALA A 251 22.57 -6.54 2.42
C ALA A 251 22.48 -7.19 1.03
N CYS A 252 23.28 -6.72 0.05
CA CYS A 252 23.36 -7.32 -1.28
C CYS A 252 23.78 -8.80 -1.21
N GLU A 253 24.76 -9.14 -0.38
CA GLU A 253 25.19 -10.53 -0.18
C GLU A 253 24.06 -11.38 0.41
N TYR A 254 23.45 -10.94 1.50
CA TYR A 254 22.37 -11.67 2.17
C TYR A 254 21.15 -11.88 1.25
N VAL A 255 20.72 -10.84 0.53
CA VAL A 255 19.56 -10.94 -0.36
C VAL A 255 19.86 -11.89 -1.53
N THR A 256 21.05 -11.78 -2.12
CA THR A 256 21.46 -12.68 -3.23
C THR A 256 21.50 -14.14 -2.80
N GLU A 257 22.04 -14.44 -1.61
CA GLU A 257 22.08 -15.79 -1.08
C GLU A 257 20.68 -16.31 -0.71
N ALA A 258 19.84 -15.44 -0.14
CA ALA A 258 18.50 -15.79 0.30
C ALA A 258 17.58 -16.26 -0.82
N VAL A 259 17.72 -15.70 -2.03
CA VAL A 259 16.86 -16.04 -3.17
C VAL A 259 17.29 -17.31 -3.94
N ALA A 260 18.35 -17.98 -3.52
CA ALA A 260 18.82 -19.22 -4.15
C ALA A 260 17.72 -20.30 -4.34
N PRO A 261 16.73 -20.48 -3.44
CA PRO A 261 15.62 -21.41 -3.67
C PRO A 261 14.76 -21.11 -4.90
N LEU A 262 14.78 -19.87 -5.44
CA LEU A 262 14.08 -19.48 -6.66
C LEU A 262 14.80 -19.90 -7.95
N GLY A 263 16.01 -20.46 -7.83
CA GLY A 263 16.82 -21.01 -8.93
C GLY A 263 17.91 -20.08 -9.43
N ASP A 264 18.85 -20.69 -10.15
CA ASP A 264 20.09 -20.03 -10.60
C ASP A 264 19.84 -18.83 -11.53
N ASP A 265 18.79 -18.89 -12.36
CA ASP A 265 18.45 -17.79 -13.27
C ASP A 265 18.00 -16.54 -12.48
N TYR A 266 17.06 -16.72 -11.52
CA TYR A 266 16.59 -15.64 -10.67
C TYR A 266 17.72 -15.02 -9.87
N GLN A 267 18.52 -15.84 -9.20
CA GLN A 267 19.65 -15.40 -8.38
C GLN A 267 20.70 -14.64 -9.21
N SER A 268 21.03 -15.14 -10.39
CA SER A 268 22.04 -14.52 -11.26
C SER A 268 21.59 -13.16 -11.80
N ARG A 269 20.32 -13.03 -12.21
CA ARG A 269 19.73 -11.76 -12.69
C ARG A 269 19.66 -10.72 -11.58
N LEU A 270 19.24 -11.13 -10.38
CA LEU A 270 19.21 -10.25 -9.22
C LEU A 270 20.62 -9.75 -8.87
N ALA A 271 21.61 -10.62 -8.82
CA ALA A 271 23.01 -10.24 -8.57
C ALA A 271 23.55 -9.30 -9.67
N GLU A 272 23.26 -9.56 -10.95
CA GLU A 272 23.63 -8.66 -12.05
C GLU A 272 22.97 -7.28 -11.92
N GLY A 273 21.71 -7.24 -11.49
CA GLY A 273 20.98 -6.02 -11.20
C GLY A 273 21.66 -5.18 -10.11
N LEU A 274 22.06 -5.82 -9.02
CA LEU A 274 22.79 -5.18 -7.91
C LEU A 274 24.19 -4.69 -8.32
N ASP A 275 24.90 -5.44 -9.14
CA ASP A 275 26.23 -5.07 -9.68
C ASP A 275 26.15 -3.98 -10.77
N SER A 276 24.96 -3.73 -11.31
CA SER A 276 24.74 -2.74 -12.35
C SER A 276 24.22 -1.40 -11.78
N ARG A 277 23.33 -0.74 -12.49
CA ARG A 277 22.80 0.58 -12.10
C ARG A 277 21.30 0.55 -11.82
N TRP A 278 20.81 -0.54 -11.23
CA TRP A 278 19.41 -0.64 -10.87
C TRP A 278 19.07 0.25 -9.67
N VAL A 279 19.98 0.35 -8.68
CA VAL A 279 19.68 0.95 -7.37
C VAL A 279 20.35 2.31 -7.20
N ASP A 280 19.54 3.32 -6.93
CA ASP A 280 19.97 4.62 -6.37
C ASP A 280 19.84 4.52 -4.83
N VAL A 281 20.97 4.30 -4.15
CA VAL A 281 21.03 3.70 -2.82
C VAL A 281 20.72 4.67 -1.70
N TYR A 282 21.55 5.74 -1.58
CA TYR A 282 21.58 6.54 -0.35
C TYR A 282 20.70 7.79 -0.44
N GLU A 283 20.24 8.23 0.72
CA GLU A 283 19.55 9.51 0.88
C GLU A 283 20.45 10.67 0.43
N THR A 284 19.85 11.59 -0.30
CA THR A 284 20.47 12.87 -0.64
C THR A 284 19.50 14.00 -0.38
N LYS A 285 20.01 15.22 -0.27
CA LYS A 285 19.19 16.41 -0.07
C LYS A 285 18.17 16.56 -1.22
N HIS A 286 16.90 16.70 -0.88
CA HIS A 286 15.77 16.86 -1.80
C HIS A 286 15.38 15.60 -2.60
N LYS A 287 15.97 14.45 -2.31
CA LYS A 287 15.53 13.17 -2.86
C LYS A 287 14.13 12.81 -2.33
N GLN A 288 13.30 12.21 -3.16
CA GLN A 288 12.00 11.66 -2.78
C GLN A 288 12.17 10.66 -1.62
N SER A 289 11.38 10.82 -0.57
CA SER A 289 11.37 9.90 0.57
C SER A 289 10.76 8.53 0.22
N GLY A 290 11.11 7.51 1.02
CA GLY A 290 10.65 6.14 0.83
C GLY A 290 11.52 5.37 -0.15
N ALA A 291 10.99 4.29 -0.68
CA ALA A 291 11.59 3.46 -1.72
C ALA A 291 10.54 3.05 -2.75
N TYR A 292 10.98 2.74 -3.95
CA TYR A 292 10.14 2.10 -4.97
C TYR A 292 10.98 1.41 -6.04
N SER A 293 10.43 0.37 -6.63
CA SER A 293 10.88 -0.19 -7.90
C SER A 293 10.04 0.35 -9.06
N GLY A 294 10.67 0.65 -10.18
CA GLY A 294 10.02 1.17 -11.38
C GLY A 294 10.82 0.85 -12.62
N GLY A 295 10.24 1.15 -13.77
CA GLY A 295 10.80 0.89 -15.08
C GLY A 295 9.74 1.00 -16.14
N THR A 296 10.05 0.44 -17.31
CA THR A 296 9.11 0.32 -18.43
C THR A 296 9.38 -1.00 -19.12
N TYR A 297 8.46 -1.43 -19.96
CA TYR A 297 8.57 -2.68 -20.72
C TYR A 297 9.91 -2.87 -21.45
N ASP A 298 10.46 -1.79 -22.03
CA ASP A 298 11.71 -1.81 -22.79
C ASP A 298 12.94 -1.40 -21.98
N SER A 299 12.85 -1.25 -20.66
CA SER A 299 13.97 -0.85 -19.82
C SER A 299 14.26 -1.87 -18.74
N GLN A 300 15.49 -1.88 -18.25
CA GLN A 300 15.80 -2.53 -16.97
C GLN A 300 14.96 -1.94 -15.84
N PRO A 301 14.78 -2.64 -14.73
CA PRO A 301 14.23 -2.07 -13.51
C PRO A 301 15.14 -0.98 -12.94
N PHE A 302 14.54 -0.05 -12.18
CA PHE A 302 15.25 0.95 -11.40
C PHE A 302 14.63 1.04 -10.02
N ILE A 303 15.48 1.08 -8.99
CA ILE A 303 15.08 1.16 -7.59
C ILE A 303 15.58 2.49 -7.03
N LEU A 304 14.67 3.28 -6.46
CA LEU A 304 15.02 4.41 -5.61
C LEU A 304 14.96 3.95 -4.16
N MET A 305 16.02 4.20 -3.42
CA MET A 305 16.10 3.93 -1.98
C MET A 305 16.64 5.13 -1.19
N ASN A 306 16.46 5.08 0.13
CA ASN A 306 17.09 5.94 1.11
C ASN A 306 17.71 5.04 2.20
N TYR A 307 18.73 4.25 1.82
CA TYR A 307 19.35 3.23 2.64
C TYR A 307 20.04 3.83 3.88
N GLN A 308 19.82 3.24 5.06
CA GLN A 308 20.27 3.78 6.36
C GLN A 308 21.23 2.83 7.10
N ASP A 309 21.83 1.87 6.42
CA ASP A 309 22.73 0.86 6.99
C ASP A 309 22.13 0.10 8.19
N ASP A 310 20.85 -0.27 8.10
CA ASP A 310 20.11 -0.99 9.13
C ASP A 310 19.32 -2.20 8.58
N VAL A 311 18.74 -2.98 9.49
CA VAL A 311 17.95 -4.18 9.15
C VAL A 311 16.71 -3.84 8.35
N GLU A 312 16.02 -2.71 8.66
CA GLU A 312 14.82 -2.26 7.95
C GLU A 312 15.13 -1.95 6.47
N SER A 313 16.23 -1.25 6.22
CA SER A 313 16.69 -0.92 4.85
C SER A 313 17.10 -2.16 4.05
N MET A 314 17.72 -3.16 4.70
CA MET A 314 18.03 -4.44 4.06
C MET A 314 16.75 -5.16 3.59
N TYR A 315 15.71 -5.17 4.41
CA TYR A 315 14.43 -5.74 4.01
C TYR A 315 13.73 -4.95 2.92
N THR A 316 13.83 -3.61 2.96
CA THR A 316 13.32 -2.76 1.88
C THR A 316 14.01 -3.08 0.56
N LEU A 317 15.34 -3.29 0.56
CA LEU A 317 16.07 -3.72 -0.63
C LEU A 317 15.55 -5.06 -1.17
N ALA A 318 15.34 -6.06 -0.31
CA ALA A 318 14.79 -7.35 -0.71
C ALA A 318 13.39 -7.22 -1.33
N HIS A 319 12.55 -6.34 -0.76
CA HIS A 319 11.21 -6.03 -1.22
C HIS A 319 11.23 -5.43 -2.64
N GLU A 320 11.98 -4.35 -2.84
CA GLU A 320 12.06 -3.65 -4.12
C GLU A 320 12.70 -4.52 -5.22
N LEU A 321 13.66 -5.37 -4.85
CA LEU A 321 14.20 -6.37 -5.77
C LEU A 321 13.16 -7.42 -6.18
N GLY A 322 12.23 -7.78 -5.31
CA GLY A 322 11.10 -8.65 -5.64
C GLY A 322 10.22 -8.05 -6.74
N HIS A 323 9.86 -6.78 -6.61
CA HIS A 323 9.13 -6.05 -7.65
C HIS A 323 9.94 -5.92 -8.95
N SER A 324 11.24 -5.64 -8.84
CA SER A 324 12.12 -5.54 -10.00
C SER A 324 12.16 -6.84 -10.80
N MET A 325 12.35 -7.97 -10.13
CA MET A 325 12.38 -9.29 -10.77
C MET A 325 11.02 -9.67 -11.36
N HIS A 326 9.91 -9.36 -10.68
CA HIS A 326 8.56 -9.56 -11.21
C HIS A 326 8.37 -8.78 -12.52
N SER A 327 8.75 -7.51 -12.55
CA SER A 327 8.64 -6.66 -13.74
C SER A 327 9.55 -7.13 -14.88
N GLU A 328 10.76 -7.58 -14.56
CA GLU A 328 11.70 -8.13 -15.53
C GLU A 328 11.15 -9.39 -16.22
N TYR A 329 10.67 -10.38 -15.43
CA TYR A 329 10.04 -11.57 -15.99
C TYR A 329 8.75 -11.27 -16.75
N THR A 330 7.95 -10.33 -16.27
CA THR A 330 6.74 -9.90 -16.97
C THR A 330 7.10 -9.34 -18.35
N SER A 331 8.09 -8.44 -18.42
CA SER A 331 8.53 -7.83 -19.68
C SER A 331 9.16 -8.83 -20.66
N GLU A 332 9.80 -9.88 -20.14
CA GLU A 332 10.38 -10.93 -20.96
C GLU A 332 9.37 -11.95 -21.49
N GLN A 333 8.38 -12.32 -20.64
CA GLN A 333 7.48 -13.43 -20.92
C GLN A 333 6.12 -13.02 -21.45
N GLN A 334 5.73 -11.76 -21.29
CA GLN A 334 4.45 -11.23 -21.74
C GLN A 334 4.61 -10.25 -22.89
N PRO A 335 3.69 -10.20 -23.84
CA PRO A 335 3.68 -9.14 -24.84
C PRO A 335 3.35 -7.77 -24.20
N TYR A 336 3.67 -6.69 -24.90
CA TYR A 336 3.51 -5.33 -24.38
C TYR A 336 2.11 -5.02 -23.86
N VAL A 337 1.06 -5.56 -24.46
CA VAL A 337 -0.33 -5.36 -24.03
C VAL A 337 -0.58 -5.88 -22.61
N TYR A 338 0.21 -6.86 -22.15
CA TYR A 338 0.16 -7.44 -20.80
C TYR A 338 1.39 -7.09 -19.95
N SER A 339 2.02 -5.97 -20.23
CA SER A 339 3.23 -5.51 -19.51
C SER A 339 2.95 -5.04 -18.06
N GLY A 340 1.70 -4.77 -17.72
CA GLY A 340 1.25 -4.49 -16.37
C GLY A 340 0.72 -5.74 -15.67
N TYR A 341 0.80 -5.76 -14.36
CA TYR A 341 0.18 -6.78 -13.52
C TYR A 341 -0.65 -6.14 -12.43
N GLU A 342 -1.68 -6.86 -11.98
CA GLU A 342 -2.62 -6.36 -10.97
C GLU A 342 -1.94 -6.18 -9.61
N ILE A 343 -2.36 -5.13 -8.87
CA ILE A 343 -1.87 -4.85 -7.52
C ILE A 343 -2.02 -6.06 -6.59
N PHE A 344 -3.06 -6.88 -6.80
CA PHE A 344 -3.34 -8.09 -6.03
C PHE A 344 -2.18 -9.09 -6.01
N VAL A 345 -1.40 -9.19 -7.10
CA VAL A 345 -0.25 -10.11 -7.20
C VAL A 345 1.10 -9.40 -7.05
N ALA A 346 1.11 -8.07 -7.06
CA ALA A 346 2.35 -7.29 -7.02
C ALA A 346 3.19 -7.61 -5.77
N GLU A 347 2.56 -7.66 -4.60
CA GLU A 347 3.24 -7.89 -3.33
C GLU A 347 3.61 -9.37 -3.07
N VAL A 348 3.17 -10.30 -3.92
CA VAL A 348 3.59 -11.71 -3.79
C VAL A 348 5.09 -11.84 -4.02
N ALA A 349 5.62 -11.19 -5.05
CA ALA A 349 7.05 -11.25 -5.38
C ALA A 349 7.91 -10.59 -4.29
N SER A 350 7.53 -9.39 -3.84
CA SER A 350 8.24 -8.64 -2.80
C SER A 350 8.25 -9.38 -1.46
N THR A 351 7.11 -9.87 -1.01
CA THR A 351 6.98 -10.55 0.29
C THR A 351 7.59 -11.95 0.29
N VAL A 352 7.66 -12.63 -0.86
CA VAL A 352 8.42 -13.89 -0.99
C VAL A 352 9.91 -13.63 -0.79
N ASN A 353 10.50 -12.61 -1.42
CA ASN A 353 11.90 -12.27 -1.20
C ASN A 353 12.20 -11.95 0.27
N GLU A 354 11.35 -11.17 0.92
CA GLU A 354 11.48 -10.87 2.36
C GLU A 354 11.40 -12.12 3.24
N THR A 355 10.49 -13.03 2.90
CA THR A 355 10.33 -14.29 3.65
C THR A 355 11.56 -15.18 3.47
N LEU A 356 12.07 -15.30 2.25
CA LEU A 356 13.29 -16.06 1.98
C LEU A 356 14.50 -15.46 2.69
N LEU A 357 14.63 -14.12 2.70
CA LEU A 357 15.67 -13.42 3.45
C LEU A 357 15.58 -13.72 4.95
N THR A 358 14.38 -13.66 5.53
CA THR A 358 14.17 -14.01 6.94
C THR A 358 14.63 -15.42 7.26
N HIS A 359 14.20 -16.41 6.48
CA HIS A 359 14.60 -17.80 6.69
C HIS A 359 16.10 -18.00 6.52
N HIS A 360 16.69 -17.42 5.47
CA HIS A 360 18.13 -17.49 5.23
C HIS A 360 18.93 -16.93 6.41
N LEU A 361 18.58 -15.74 6.89
CA LEU A 361 19.27 -15.10 8.03
C LEU A 361 19.12 -15.91 9.32
N LEU A 362 17.94 -16.45 9.59
CA LEU A 362 17.70 -17.29 10.77
C LEU A 362 18.48 -18.63 10.71
N ASP A 363 18.76 -19.15 9.53
CA ASP A 363 19.49 -20.42 9.35
C ASP A 363 21.02 -20.24 9.34
N THR A 364 21.51 -19.09 8.85
CA THR A 364 22.95 -18.91 8.56
C THR A 364 23.67 -17.95 9.49
N VAL A 365 22.98 -16.94 10.04
CA VAL A 365 23.60 -15.91 10.88
C VAL A 365 23.77 -16.44 12.31
N GLU A 366 24.99 -16.36 12.86
CA GLU A 366 25.31 -16.74 14.23
C GLU A 366 25.12 -15.60 15.23
N ASP A 367 25.06 -14.34 14.76
CA ASP A 367 24.88 -13.16 15.60
C ASP A 367 23.47 -13.14 16.23
N GLU A 368 23.43 -13.36 17.53
CA GLU A 368 22.19 -13.42 18.33
C GLU A 368 21.40 -12.10 18.29
N GLN A 369 22.08 -10.96 18.22
CA GLN A 369 21.45 -9.64 18.18
C GLN A 369 20.74 -9.47 16.84
N LEU A 370 21.40 -9.74 15.73
CA LEU A 370 20.80 -9.67 14.39
C LEU A 370 19.63 -10.67 14.29
N ARG A 371 19.75 -11.88 14.78
CA ARG A 371 18.66 -12.89 14.77
C ARG A 371 17.40 -12.39 15.52
N ARG A 372 17.57 -11.74 16.65
CA ARG A 372 16.44 -11.17 17.42
C ARG A 372 15.76 -10.04 16.65
N HIS A 373 16.52 -9.15 16.03
CA HIS A 373 15.95 -8.08 15.19
C HIS A 373 15.22 -8.64 13.97
N VAL A 374 15.78 -9.64 13.28
CA VAL A 374 15.11 -10.34 12.18
C VAL A 374 13.77 -10.95 12.62
N LEU A 375 13.74 -11.62 13.77
CA LEU A 375 12.48 -12.18 14.31
C LEU A 375 11.47 -11.09 14.68
N ASN A 376 11.94 -9.99 15.29
CA ASN A 376 11.08 -8.85 15.61
C ASN A 376 10.45 -8.25 14.34
N GLU A 377 11.26 -7.98 13.30
CA GLU A 377 10.79 -7.45 12.03
C GLU A 377 9.78 -8.40 11.36
N TYR A 378 10.03 -9.69 11.39
CA TYR A 378 9.11 -10.68 10.83
C TYR A 378 7.75 -10.67 11.52
N LEU A 379 7.72 -10.63 12.86
CA LEU A 379 6.49 -10.54 13.63
C LEU A 379 5.75 -9.21 13.40
N GLU A 380 6.47 -8.09 13.36
CA GLU A 380 5.90 -6.77 13.12
C GLU A 380 5.30 -6.66 11.71
N ARG A 381 5.88 -7.31 10.70
CA ARG A 381 5.29 -7.37 9.34
C ARG A 381 3.97 -8.10 9.32
N PHE A 382 3.85 -9.27 9.96
CA PHE A 382 2.55 -9.94 10.08
C PHE A 382 1.52 -9.04 10.76
N ARG A 383 1.90 -8.38 11.87
CA ARG A 383 1.02 -7.46 12.58
C ARG A 383 0.58 -6.28 11.70
N SER A 384 1.52 -5.63 11.01
CA SER A 384 1.26 -4.39 10.28
C SER A 384 0.72 -4.61 8.86
N THR A 385 1.17 -5.65 8.17
CA THR A 385 0.82 -5.89 6.77
C THR A 385 -0.36 -6.85 6.64
N LEU A 386 -0.39 -7.97 7.37
CA LEU A 386 -1.50 -8.91 7.28
C LEU A 386 -2.68 -8.48 8.18
N TYR A 387 -2.50 -8.52 9.50
CA TYR A 387 -3.60 -8.29 10.44
C TYR A 387 -4.17 -6.88 10.37
N ARG A 388 -3.31 -5.87 10.42
CA ARG A 388 -3.76 -4.47 10.42
C ARG A 388 -4.41 -4.07 9.10
N GLN A 389 -3.90 -4.52 7.97
CA GLN A 389 -4.50 -4.20 6.67
C GLN A 389 -5.82 -4.92 6.47
N THR A 390 -5.95 -6.17 6.95
CA THR A 390 -7.25 -6.87 6.94
C THR A 390 -8.27 -6.19 7.84
N MET A 391 -7.88 -5.70 9.02
CA MET A 391 -8.76 -4.90 9.88
C MET A 391 -9.25 -3.62 9.18
N PHE A 392 -8.39 -2.95 8.41
CA PHE A 392 -8.78 -1.77 7.63
C PHE A 392 -9.76 -2.16 6.51
N ALA A 393 -9.48 -3.24 5.79
CA ALA A 393 -10.37 -3.75 4.75
C ALA A 393 -11.74 -4.12 5.34
N GLU A 394 -11.79 -4.76 6.51
CA GLU A 394 -13.03 -5.09 7.20
C GLU A 394 -13.79 -3.83 7.64
N PHE A 395 -13.12 -2.81 8.18
CA PHE A 395 -13.75 -1.53 8.49
C PHE A 395 -14.35 -0.87 7.25
N GLU A 396 -13.58 -0.81 6.17
CA GLU A 396 -14.03 -0.24 4.90
C GLU A 396 -15.25 -1.01 4.35
N HIS A 397 -15.18 -2.33 4.33
CA HIS A 397 -16.29 -3.17 3.89
C HIS A 397 -17.57 -2.93 4.71
N ARG A 398 -17.49 -2.98 6.04
CA ARG A 398 -18.65 -2.77 6.92
C ARG A 398 -19.27 -1.37 6.76
N THR A 399 -18.46 -0.35 6.54
CA THR A 399 -18.98 1.02 6.29
C THR A 399 -19.67 1.13 4.94
N HIS A 400 -19.21 0.43 3.91
CA HIS A 400 -19.90 0.34 2.62
C HIS A 400 -21.22 -0.42 2.74
N GLU A 401 -21.25 -1.57 3.42
CA GLU A 401 -22.51 -2.30 3.72
C GLU A 401 -23.54 -1.43 4.45
N MET A 402 -23.11 -0.67 5.48
CA MET A 402 -23.98 0.27 6.18
C MET A 402 -24.55 1.32 5.21
N ALA A 403 -23.74 1.88 4.31
CA ALA A 403 -24.20 2.86 3.33
C ALA A 403 -25.17 2.26 2.30
N GLU A 404 -24.90 1.04 1.85
CA GLU A 404 -25.76 0.27 0.92
C GLU A 404 -27.12 -0.08 1.56
N ALA A 405 -27.12 -0.41 2.86
CA ALA A 405 -28.33 -0.61 3.65
C ALA A 405 -29.11 0.70 3.97
N GLY A 406 -28.54 1.86 3.60
CA GLY A 406 -29.14 3.17 3.88
C GLY A 406 -28.95 3.65 5.33
N GLU A 407 -28.03 3.04 6.06
CA GLU A 407 -27.70 3.42 7.43
C GLU A 407 -26.84 4.73 7.47
N PRO A 408 -26.99 5.55 8.51
CA PRO A 408 -26.21 6.78 8.61
C PRO A 408 -24.78 6.50 9.04
N LEU A 409 -23.81 6.98 8.29
CA LEU A 409 -22.39 7.01 8.65
C LEU A 409 -22.11 8.30 9.44
N THR A 410 -22.35 8.28 10.74
CA THR A 410 -22.00 9.37 11.65
C THR A 410 -20.62 9.12 12.27
N PRO A 411 -19.86 10.17 12.68
CA PRO A 411 -18.59 9.97 13.37
C PRO A 411 -18.68 9.03 14.57
N ASP A 412 -19.74 9.10 15.37
CA ASP A 412 -19.92 8.22 16.53
C ASP A 412 -20.03 6.75 16.10
N ARG A 413 -20.79 6.44 15.05
CA ARG A 413 -20.90 5.06 14.54
C ARG A 413 -19.61 4.54 13.92
N LEU A 414 -18.84 5.42 13.27
CA LEU A 414 -17.54 5.07 12.73
C LEU A 414 -16.54 4.76 13.85
N ASP A 415 -16.54 5.59 14.91
CA ASP A 415 -15.69 5.36 16.09
C ASP A 415 -16.08 4.06 16.80
N ASP A 416 -17.39 3.82 17.03
CA ASP A 416 -17.87 2.60 17.65
C ASP A 416 -17.44 1.35 16.87
N LEU A 417 -17.67 1.36 15.54
CA LEU A 417 -17.27 0.26 14.66
C LEU A 417 -15.75 0.02 14.69
N TYR A 418 -14.97 1.10 14.64
CA TYR A 418 -13.51 0.97 14.65
C TYR A 418 -12.98 0.48 16.01
N ALA A 419 -13.59 0.95 17.11
CA ALA A 419 -13.25 0.49 18.46
C ALA A 419 -13.56 -1.01 18.64
N ASP A 420 -14.71 -1.46 18.15
CA ASP A 420 -15.09 -2.89 18.21
C ASP A 420 -14.05 -3.75 17.45
N LEU A 421 -13.72 -3.40 16.20
CA LEU A 421 -12.69 -4.09 15.42
C LEU A 421 -11.33 -4.07 16.13
N LYS A 422 -10.94 -2.91 16.67
CA LYS A 422 -9.68 -2.77 17.38
C LYS A 422 -9.62 -3.64 18.62
N GLY A 423 -10.74 -3.78 19.34
CA GLY A 423 -10.87 -4.68 20.49
C GLY A 423 -10.71 -6.14 20.12
N ASP A 424 -11.34 -6.56 19.02
CA ASP A 424 -11.25 -7.93 18.53
C ASP A 424 -9.82 -8.28 18.07
N TYR A 425 -9.18 -7.40 17.29
CA TYR A 425 -7.86 -7.67 16.73
C TYR A 425 -6.72 -7.56 17.74
N TYR A 426 -6.79 -6.65 18.69
CA TYR A 426 -5.66 -6.34 19.59
C TYR A 426 -5.86 -6.76 21.06
N ALA A 427 -6.81 -7.65 21.33
CA ALA A 427 -6.87 -8.24 22.66
C ALA A 427 -5.52 -8.91 23.03
N PRO A 428 -5.03 -8.83 24.29
CA PRO A 428 -5.69 -8.27 25.48
C PRO A 428 -5.39 -6.79 25.75
N ALA A 429 -5.02 -5.99 24.74
CA ALA A 429 -4.68 -4.58 24.95
C ALA A 429 -5.89 -3.79 25.42
N GLU A 430 -5.67 -2.93 26.42
CA GLU A 430 -6.68 -2.02 26.94
C GLU A 430 -6.86 -0.82 26.01
N LEU A 431 -8.07 -0.66 25.50
CA LEU A 431 -8.44 0.45 24.62
C LEU A 431 -8.82 1.69 25.43
N ASP A 432 -8.60 2.84 24.83
CA ASP A 432 -9.19 4.12 25.25
C ASP A 432 -10.02 4.74 24.11
N ASP A 433 -10.78 5.79 24.42
CA ASP A 433 -11.63 6.46 23.42
C ASP A 433 -10.86 7.09 22.26
N ARG A 434 -9.54 7.31 22.40
CA ARG A 434 -8.70 7.92 21.37
C ARG A 434 -8.45 6.98 20.21
N ILE A 435 -8.21 5.69 20.50
CA ILE A 435 -7.91 4.72 19.43
C ILE A 435 -9.11 4.47 18.51
N ALA A 436 -10.33 4.69 18.99
CA ALA A 436 -11.53 4.66 18.17
C ALA A 436 -11.46 5.59 16.94
N ARG A 437 -10.63 6.62 17.02
CA ARG A 437 -10.42 7.64 15.97
C ARG A 437 -9.29 7.31 15.01
N GLU A 438 -8.61 6.17 15.14
CA GLU A 438 -7.48 5.83 14.28
C GLU A 438 -7.88 5.80 12.79
N TRP A 439 -9.12 5.43 12.44
CA TRP A 439 -9.61 5.45 11.07
C TRP A 439 -9.44 6.80 10.38
N MET A 440 -9.50 7.92 11.12
CA MET A 440 -9.38 9.27 10.57
C MET A 440 -8.00 9.55 9.95
N ARG A 441 -6.94 8.88 10.42
CA ARG A 441 -5.58 9.08 9.90
C ARG A 441 -5.19 8.12 8.78
N ILE A 442 -6.10 7.28 8.30
CA ILE A 442 -5.81 6.23 7.33
C ILE A 442 -6.16 6.70 5.91
N PRO A 443 -5.18 7.09 5.09
CA PRO A 443 -5.46 7.63 3.75
C PRO A 443 -5.97 6.57 2.78
N HIS A 444 -5.80 5.28 3.07
CA HIS A 444 -6.27 4.16 2.24
C HIS A 444 -7.78 4.21 1.98
N PHE A 445 -8.57 4.73 2.91
CA PHE A 445 -10.02 4.82 2.80
C PHE A 445 -10.53 5.85 1.77
N TYR A 446 -9.62 6.57 1.11
CA TYR A 446 -9.93 7.61 0.12
C TYR A 446 -9.31 7.34 -1.25
N ARG A 447 -8.86 6.10 -1.52
CA ARG A 447 -8.14 5.71 -2.75
C ARG A 447 -8.97 4.75 -3.60
#